data_613040aa1e20f8ed7547aa67c2121b45
#
_entry.id   613040aa1e20f8ed7547aa67c2121b45
#
_cell.length_a   1.000
_cell.length_b   1.000
_cell.length_c   1.000
_cell.angle_alpha   90.00
_cell.angle_beta   90.00
_cell.angle_gamma   90.00
#
_symmetry.space_group_name_H-M   'P 1'
#
loop_
_entity.id
_entity.type
_entity.pdbx_description
1 polymer ?
#
loop_
_entity_poly.entity_id
_entity_poly.type
_entity_poly.pdbx_seq_one_letter_code
_entity_poly.pdbx_strand_id
1 'polypeptide(L)'
;LILVCVLSLIPFLWLLSTALKGRSENIFAYPPVFIPQQLTLDNFREVLRLVPIIQYAVNSFIVALTTVFLNVILSALAAYPLARLNFLGKKVMFFAILATIMVPFQAIMLPSYIITLKLHLVDTYGLAMGYLGLIAPFAVNAFGIFLLRAAFLTIPREIEQSAVIDGCNSWQIFTKLLLPMIKPSLALLAIFTFIGSWGEFLWPSIVLTNEKLYTLPVGINNLSSAFSSDYRLVAAGSIISIVPIVVFFLAMQKYFIQNSNDGAVKG
;
A
#
# COMPACT_ATOMS: atom_id res chain seq x y z
N LEU A 1 23.99 8.46 9.67
CA LEU A 1 23.04 8.28 8.56
C LEU A 1 23.52 7.19 7.59
N ILE A 2 24.74 7.33 7.01
CA ILE A 2 25.31 6.37 6.02
C ILE A 2 25.34 4.94 6.58
N LEU A 3 25.79 4.74 7.82
CA LEU A 3 25.84 3.42 8.47
C LEU A 3 24.44 2.77 8.54
N VAL A 4 23.43 3.54 8.93
CA VAL A 4 22.03 3.06 9.00
C VAL A 4 21.52 2.66 7.61
N CYS A 5 21.80 3.47 6.58
CA CYS A 5 21.43 3.14 5.21
C CYS A 5 22.10 1.84 4.74
N VAL A 6 23.40 1.67 4.99
CA VAL A 6 24.14 0.45 4.61
C VAL A 6 23.54 -0.77 5.33
N LEU A 7 23.34 -0.70 6.64
CA LEU A 7 22.74 -1.80 7.41
C LEU A 7 21.34 -2.17 6.90
N SER A 8 20.51 -1.17 6.53
CA SER A 8 19.17 -1.41 5.99
C SER A 8 19.18 -2.07 4.61
N LEU A 9 20.24 -1.89 3.82
CA LEU A 9 20.38 -2.50 2.49
C LEU A 9 20.89 -3.95 2.52
N ILE A 10 21.56 -4.37 3.60
CA ILE A 10 22.14 -5.73 3.71
C ILE A 10 21.12 -6.85 3.39
N PRO A 11 19.92 -6.87 3.98
CA PRO A 11 18.95 -7.94 3.69
C PRO A 11 18.51 -7.96 2.22
N PHE A 12 18.38 -6.80 1.59
CA PHE A 12 18.04 -6.71 0.16
C PHE A 12 19.17 -7.16 -0.74
N LEU A 13 20.43 -6.82 -0.40
CA LEU A 13 21.62 -7.29 -1.11
C LEU A 13 21.81 -8.80 -0.96
N TRP A 14 21.51 -9.35 0.21
CA TRP A 14 21.51 -10.80 0.44
C TRP A 14 20.44 -11.51 -0.40
N LEU A 15 19.22 -10.96 -0.45
CA LEU A 15 18.14 -11.49 -1.26
C LEU A 15 18.52 -11.48 -2.76
N LEU A 16 19.07 -10.36 -3.25
CA LEU A 16 19.53 -10.23 -4.63
C LEU A 16 20.68 -11.21 -4.93
N SER A 17 21.65 -11.30 -4.02
CA SER A 17 22.73 -12.29 -4.13
C SER A 17 22.18 -13.70 -4.26
N THR A 18 21.25 -14.08 -3.36
CA THR A 18 20.64 -15.41 -3.37
C THR A 18 19.87 -15.68 -4.66
N ALA A 19 19.13 -14.70 -5.18
CA ALA A 19 18.42 -14.80 -6.45
C ALA A 19 19.34 -15.04 -7.65
N LEU A 20 20.59 -14.57 -7.58
CA LEU A 20 21.59 -14.67 -8.64
C LEU A 20 22.52 -15.88 -8.52
N LYS A 21 22.44 -16.69 -7.46
CA LYS A 21 23.27 -17.89 -7.25
C LYS A 21 22.82 -19.04 -8.13
N GLY A 22 23.80 -19.75 -8.69
CA GLY A 22 23.57 -20.99 -9.43
C GLY A 22 23.08 -22.14 -8.54
N ARG A 23 22.48 -23.16 -9.15
CA ARG A 23 21.95 -24.34 -8.41
C ARG A 23 23.03 -25.14 -7.71
N SER A 24 24.29 -25.07 -8.18
CA SER A 24 25.45 -25.75 -7.58
C SER A 24 25.95 -25.08 -6.30
N GLU A 25 25.60 -23.80 -6.07
CA GLU A 25 26.09 -23.07 -4.89
C GLU A 25 25.25 -23.40 -3.64
N ASN A 26 25.93 -23.59 -2.50
CA ASN A 26 25.26 -23.77 -1.22
C ASN A 26 24.85 -22.40 -0.66
N ILE A 27 23.54 -22.10 -0.66
CA ILE A 27 22.99 -20.85 -0.12
C ILE A 27 23.03 -20.79 1.42
N PHE A 28 23.22 -21.94 2.08
CA PHE A 28 23.32 -22.05 3.55
C PHE A 28 24.77 -22.25 4.01
N ALA A 29 25.75 -21.93 3.16
CA ALA A 29 27.16 -22.03 3.53
C ALA A 29 27.48 -21.12 4.73
N TYR A 30 28.33 -21.59 5.63
CA TYR A 30 28.87 -20.82 6.72
C TYR A 30 30.41 -20.76 6.59
N PRO A 31 31.02 -19.56 6.55
CA PRO A 31 30.40 -18.23 6.58
C PRO A 31 29.58 -17.93 5.33
N PRO A 32 28.57 -17.01 5.42
CA PRO A 32 27.69 -16.67 4.31
C PRO A 32 28.47 -16.06 3.14
N VAL A 33 28.28 -16.60 1.94
CA VAL A 33 28.90 -16.07 0.71
C VAL A 33 27.97 -15.04 0.08
N PHE A 34 28.33 -13.75 0.14
CA PHE A 34 27.52 -12.66 -0.41
C PHE A 34 27.64 -12.52 -1.93
N ILE A 35 28.83 -12.79 -2.49
CA ILE A 35 29.07 -12.66 -3.93
C ILE A 35 28.87 -14.03 -4.57
N PRO A 36 27.92 -14.18 -5.51
CA PRO A 36 27.71 -15.44 -6.22
C PRO A 36 29.00 -15.85 -6.95
N GLN A 37 29.37 -17.13 -6.86
CA GLN A 37 30.50 -17.70 -7.62
C GLN A 37 30.13 -17.86 -9.09
N GLN A 38 28.86 -18.16 -9.36
CA GLN A 38 28.30 -18.27 -10.71
C GLN A 38 27.04 -17.40 -10.78
N LEU A 39 27.19 -16.21 -11.37
CA LEU A 39 26.06 -15.31 -11.62
C LEU A 39 25.14 -15.92 -12.68
N THR A 40 23.87 -16.14 -12.33
CA THR A 40 22.86 -16.61 -13.26
C THR A 40 21.54 -15.84 -13.13
N LEU A 41 20.81 -15.74 -14.22
CA LEU A 41 19.43 -15.23 -14.27
C LEU A 41 18.41 -16.37 -14.38
N ASP A 42 18.85 -17.63 -14.29
CA ASP A 42 17.98 -18.78 -14.48
C ASP A 42 16.89 -18.88 -13.43
N ASN A 43 17.15 -18.45 -12.19
CA ASN A 43 16.13 -18.40 -11.15
C ASN A 43 14.98 -17.44 -11.50
N PHE A 44 15.29 -16.30 -12.10
CA PHE A 44 14.25 -15.36 -12.57
C PHE A 44 13.45 -15.95 -13.74
N ARG A 45 14.13 -16.59 -14.70
CA ARG A 45 13.44 -17.26 -15.82
C ARG A 45 12.54 -18.38 -15.35
N GLU A 46 13.03 -19.18 -14.39
CA GLU A 46 12.27 -20.29 -13.82
C GLU A 46 11.02 -19.80 -13.07
N VAL A 47 11.14 -18.73 -12.28
CA VAL A 47 9.99 -18.10 -11.60
C VAL A 47 8.94 -17.64 -12.61
N LEU A 48 9.35 -16.98 -13.70
CA LEU A 48 8.46 -16.53 -14.77
C LEU A 48 7.79 -17.70 -15.52
N ARG A 49 8.40 -18.90 -15.51
CA ARG A 49 7.86 -20.11 -16.12
C ARG A 49 6.90 -20.85 -15.19
N LEU A 50 7.20 -20.90 -13.90
CA LEU A 50 6.48 -21.69 -12.91
C LEU A 50 5.17 -21.02 -12.48
N VAL A 51 5.14 -19.70 -12.41
CA VAL A 51 3.95 -18.93 -11.98
C VAL A 51 3.63 -17.81 -12.94
N PRO A 52 2.35 -17.47 -13.13
CA PRO A 52 1.92 -16.38 -14.00
C PRO A 52 2.16 -15.00 -13.33
N ILE A 53 3.43 -14.66 -13.10
CA ILE A 53 3.87 -13.44 -12.40
C ILE A 53 3.21 -12.18 -12.96
N ILE A 54 3.10 -12.06 -14.28
CA ILE A 54 2.50 -10.89 -14.92
C ILE A 54 1.03 -10.76 -14.51
N GLN A 55 0.28 -11.86 -14.50
CA GLN A 55 -1.12 -11.85 -14.07
C GLN A 55 -1.23 -11.44 -12.60
N TYR A 56 -0.39 -12.00 -11.72
CA TYR A 56 -0.38 -11.66 -10.29
C TYR A 56 0.02 -10.20 -10.05
N ALA A 57 0.97 -9.68 -10.83
CA ALA A 57 1.33 -8.27 -10.79
C ALA A 57 0.17 -7.37 -11.22
N VAL A 58 -0.52 -7.71 -12.31
CA VAL A 58 -1.72 -6.99 -12.78
C VAL A 58 -2.82 -7.01 -11.71
N ASN A 59 -3.08 -8.16 -11.10
CA ASN A 59 -4.05 -8.28 -10.01
C ASN A 59 -3.68 -7.35 -8.84
N SER A 60 -2.40 -7.38 -8.42
CA SER A 60 -1.90 -6.48 -7.37
C SER A 60 -2.05 -5.00 -7.74
N PHE A 61 -1.78 -4.62 -8.99
CA PHE A 61 -2.00 -3.25 -9.47
C PHE A 61 -3.47 -2.85 -9.42
N ILE A 62 -4.37 -3.70 -9.88
CA ILE A 62 -5.82 -3.43 -9.84
C ILE A 62 -6.26 -3.21 -8.40
N VAL A 63 -5.89 -4.11 -7.49
CA VAL A 63 -6.25 -4.01 -6.07
C VAL A 63 -5.64 -2.75 -5.44
N ALA A 64 -4.33 -2.55 -5.59
CA ALA A 64 -3.63 -1.43 -4.97
C ALA A 64 -4.12 -0.08 -5.49
N LEU A 65 -4.24 0.11 -6.81
CA LEU A 65 -4.68 1.39 -7.36
C LEU A 65 -6.13 1.70 -7.04
N THR A 66 -7.01 0.68 -7.06
CA THR A 66 -8.42 0.88 -6.67
C THR A 66 -8.54 1.20 -5.19
N THR A 67 -7.77 0.52 -4.33
CA THR A 67 -7.71 0.82 -2.89
C THR A 67 -7.21 2.25 -2.65
N VAL A 68 -6.14 2.67 -3.33
CA VAL A 68 -5.62 4.04 -3.26
C VAL A 68 -6.69 5.05 -3.66
N PHE A 69 -7.33 4.85 -4.80
CA PHE A 69 -8.36 5.75 -5.31
C PHE A 69 -9.51 5.92 -4.31
N LEU A 70 -10.05 4.80 -3.82
CA LEU A 70 -11.13 4.83 -2.84
C LEU A 70 -10.69 5.44 -1.51
N ASN A 71 -9.50 5.04 -1.00
CA ASN A 71 -9.01 5.53 0.28
C ASN A 71 -8.78 7.04 0.27
N VAL A 72 -8.16 7.57 -0.80
CA VAL A 72 -7.92 9.01 -0.93
C VAL A 72 -9.23 9.78 -1.00
N ILE A 73 -10.19 9.33 -1.82
CA ILE A 73 -11.49 10.02 -1.96
C ILE A 73 -12.29 9.93 -0.67
N LEU A 74 -12.49 8.74 -0.13
CA LEU A 74 -13.34 8.56 1.05
C LEU A 74 -12.74 9.22 2.29
N SER A 75 -11.40 9.14 2.45
CA SER A 75 -10.70 9.84 3.54
C SER A 75 -10.82 11.36 3.40
N ALA A 76 -10.71 11.92 2.18
CA ALA A 76 -10.87 13.35 1.95
C ALA A 76 -12.30 13.82 2.24
N LEU A 77 -13.30 13.05 1.78
CA LEU A 77 -14.71 13.33 2.05
C LEU A 77 -15.05 13.28 3.55
N ALA A 78 -14.46 12.33 4.29
CA ALA A 78 -14.65 12.23 5.73
C ALA A 78 -13.84 13.29 6.51
N ALA A 79 -12.65 13.61 6.06
CA ALA A 79 -11.75 14.57 6.72
C ALA A 79 -12.25 16.02 6.61
N TYR A 80 -12.85 16.40 5.46
CA TYR A 80 -13.31 17.75 5.22
C TYR A 80 -14.34 18.23 6.26
N PRO A 81 -15.48 17.57 6.51
CA PRO A 81 -16.42 17.99 7.53
C PRO A 81 -15.82 17.97 8.94
N LEU A 82 -14.96 16.99 9.24
CA LEU A 82 -14.23 16.92 10.51
C LEU A 82 -13.21 18.05 10.70
N ALA A 83 -12.71 18.66 9.63
CA ALA A 83 -11.82 19.82 9.70
C ALA A 83 -12.62 21.14 9.75
N ARG A 84 -13.56 21.33 8.84
CA ARG A 84 -14.12 22.65 8.45
C ARG A 84 -15.53 22.90 8.97
N LEU A 85 -16.40 21.90 9.03
CA LEU A 85 -17.76 22.09 9.46
C LEU A 85 -17.88 22.08 10.98
N ASN A 86 -18.91 22.75 11.50
CA ASN A 86 -19.28 22.74 12.90
C ASN A 86 -20.57 21.92 13.04
N PHE A 87 -20.52 20.81 13.77
CA PHE A 87 -21.66 19.98 14.08
C PHE A 87 -21.51 19.32 15.47
N LEU A 88 -22.64 18.95 16.04
CA LEU A 88 -22.69 18.32 17.35
C LEU A 88 -22.00 16.95 17.30
N GLY A 89 -21.16 16.64 18.29
CA GLY A 89 -20.46 15.36 18.36
C GLY A 89 -19.19 15.25 17.51
N LYS A 90 -18.78 16.31 16.76
CA LYS A 90 -17.58 16.32 15.91
C LYS A 90 -16.33 15.77 16.61
N LYS A 91 -16.07 16.23 17.85
CA LYS A 91 -14.91 15.78 18.62
C LYS A 91 -15.00 14.28 18.96
N VAL A 92 -16.16 13.84 19.44
CA VAL A 92 -16.39 12.43 19.81
C VAL A 92 -16.22 11.53 18.59
N MET A 93 -16.82 11.88 17.44
CA MET A 93 -16.67 11.14 16.19
C MET A 93 -15.22 11.05 15.76
N PHE A 94 -14.48 12.16 15.81
CA PHE A 94 -13.06 12.15 15.44
C PHE A 94 -12.22 11.25 16.34
N PHE A 95 -12.41 11.33 17.68
CA PHE A 95 -11.68 10.46 18.61
C PHE A 95 -12.11 8.99 18.48
N ALA A 96 -13.38 8.69 18.19
CA ALA A 96 -13.83 7.34 17.91
C ALA A 96 -13.16 6.76 16.66
N ILE A 97 -13.01 7.56 15.59
CA ILE A 97 -12.26 7.15 14.40
C ILE A 97 -10.78 6.90 14.75
N LEU A 98 -10.14 7.79 15.52
CA LEU A 98 -8.75 7.61 15.92
C LEU A 98 -8.55 6.35 16.78
N ALA A 99 -9.49 6.04 17.66
CA ALA A 99 -9.43 4.84 18.49
C ALA A 99 -9.37 3.55 17.66
N THR A 100 -9.92 3.55 16.44
CA THR A 100 -9.83 2.38 15.54
C THR A 100 -8.40 2.08 15.07
N ILE A 101 -7.49 3.07 15.07
CA ILE A 101 -6.07 2.84 14.72
C ILE A 101 -5.39 1.91 15.74
N MET A 102 -5.86 1.91 16.98
CA MET A 102 -5.28 1.07 18.04
C MET A 102 -5.65 -0.40 17.90
N VAL A 103 -6.66 -0.71 17.08
CA VAL A 103 -7.09 -2.10 16.84
C VAL A 103 -6.32 -2.64 15.63
N PRO A 104 -5.42 -3.61 15.84
CA PRO A 104 -4.71 -4.22 14.72
C PRO A 104 -5.67 -5.00 13.82
N PHE A 105 -5.49 -4.88 12.51
CA PHE A 105 -6.37 -5.54 11.54
C PHE A 105 -6.45 -7.06 11.76
N GLN A 106 -5.36 -7.69 12.18
CA GLN A 106 -5.28 -9.12 12.48
C GLN A 106 -6.31 -9.55 13.54
N ALA A 107 -6.61 -8.69 14.50
CA ALA A 107 -7.59 -8.98 15.56
C ALA A 107 -9.04 -8.99 15.03
N ILE A 108 -9.33 -8.19 13.99
CA ILE A 108 -10.66 -8.11 13.37
C ILE A 108 -10.77 -8.90 12.06
N MET A 109 -9.70 -9.58 11.66
CA MET A 109 -9.61 -10.26 10.37
C MET A 109 -10.65 -11.38 10.21
N LEU A 110 -10.86 -12.21 11.25
CA LEU A 110 -11.86 -13.27 11.21
C LEU A 110 -13.31 -12.73 11.11
N PRO A 111 -13.74 -11.78 11.96
CA PRO A 111 -15.03 -11.11 11.75
C PRO A 111 -15.18 -10.48 10.37
N SER A 112 -14.14 -9.81 9.87
CA SER A 112 -14.14 -9.21 8.53
C SER A 112 -14.34 -10.25 7.43
N TYR A 113 -13.69 -11.41 7.54
CA TYR A 113 -13.86 -12.52 6.59
C TYR A 113 -15.30 -13.05 6.61
N ILE A 114 -15.89 -13.23 7.79
CA ILE A 114 -17.30 -13.67 7.92
C ILE A 114 -18.24 -12.67 7.25
N ILE A 115 -18.01 -11.37 7.42
CA ILE A 115 -18.80 -10.31 6.78
C ILE A 115 -18.63 -10.37 5.26
N THR A 116 -17.39 -10.51 4.77
CA THR A 116 -17.06 -10.63 3.35
C THR A 116 -17.78 -11.83 2.71
N LEU A 117 -17.80 -12.99 3.39
CA LEU A 117 -18.56 -14.17 2.98
C LEU A 117 -20.07 -13.91 2.91
N LYS A 118 -20.64 -13.30 3.95
CA LYS A 118 -22.08 -12.99 4.01
C LYS A 118 -22.52 -11.99 2.95
N LEU A 119 -21.64 -11.09 2.57
CA LEU A 119 -21.88 -10.10 1.50
C LEU A 119 -21.58 -10.65 0.10
N HIS A 120 -21.20 -11.92 -0.02
CA HIS A 120 -20.80 -12.57 -1.28
C HIS A 120 -19.62 -11.87 -2.00
N LEU A 121 -18.74 -11.20 -1.23
CA LEU A 121 -17.56 -10.51 -1.72
C LEU A 121 -16.34 -11.44 -1.70
N VAL A 122 -16.48 -12.64 -2.27
CA VAL A 122 -15.41 -13.63 -2.43
C VAL A 122 -15.39 -14.14 -3.86
N ASP A 123 -14.26 -14.65 -4.26
CA ASP A 123 -13.98 -15.08 -5.64
C ASP A 123 -14.84 -16.25 -6.14
N THR A 124 -15.44 -17.02 -5.23
CA THR A 124 -16.42 -18.07 -5.56
C THR A 124 -17.69 -17.52 -6.23
N TYR A 125 -18.03 -16.25 -6.00
CA TYR A 125 -19.16 -15.56 -6.65
C TYR A 125 -18.75 -14.76 -7.89
N GLY A 126 -17.49 -14.85 -8.32
CA GLY A 126 -16.97 -14.23 -9.52
C GLY A 126 -15.74 -13.36 -9.27
N LEU A 127 -14.99 -13.11 -10.35
CA LEU A 127 -13.71 -12.37 -10.27
C LEU A 127 -13.88 -10.97 -9.68
N ALA A 128 -14.92 -10.24 -10.08
CA ALA A 128 -15.20 -8.89 -9.56
C ALA A 128 -15.47 -8.89 -8.05
N MET A 129 -16.19 -9.91 -7.55
CA MET A 129 -16.49 -10.04 -6.12
C MET A 129 -15.23 -10.35 -5.32
N GLY A 130 -14.32 -11.17 -5.85
CA GLY A 130 -13.01 -11.40 -5.23
C GLY A 130 -12.21 -10.10 -5.07
N TYR A 131 -12.13 -9.27 -6.11
CA TYR A 131 -11.47 -7.96 -6.00
C TYR A 131 -12.14 -7.04 -4.98
N LEU A 132 -13.49 -6.98 -4.97
CA LEU A 132 -14.21 -6.18 -3.98
C LEU A 132 -13.94 -6.65 -2.55
N GLY A 133 -13.87 -7.96 -2.32
CA GLY A 133 -13.52 -8.51 -1.02
C GLY A 133 -12.13 -8.14 -0.54
N LEU A 134 -11.16 -8.00 -1.47
CA LEU A 134 -9.81 -7.53 -1.14
C LEU A 134 -9.78 -6.05 -0.81
N ILE A 135 -10.54 -5.24 -1.52
CA ILE A 135 -10.47 -3.78 -1.49
C ILE A 135 -11.33 -3.19 -0.36
N ALA A 136 -12.54 -3.74 -0.13
CA ALA A 136 -13.54 -3.15 0.74
C ALA A 136 -13.05 -2.85 2.18
N PRO A 137 -12.32 -3.75 2.88
CA PRO A 137 -11.82 -3.46 4.23
C PRO A 137 -10.82 -2.31 4.30
N PHE A 138 -10.14 -2.02 3.20
CA PHE A 138 -9.08 -1.00 3.11
C PHE A 138 -9.50 0.24 2.32
N ALA A 139 -10.75 0.31 1.86
CA ALA A 139 -11.28 1.43 1.06
C ALA A 139 -11.25 2.78 1.79
N VAL A 140 -11.22 2.77 3.12
CA VAL A 140 -11.01 3.94 3.97
C VAL A 140 -10.32 3.50 5.25
N ASN A 141 -9.44 4.34 5.79
CA ASN A 141 -8.80 4.08 7.08
C ASN A 141 -8.70 5.35 7.92
N ALA A 142 -8.60 5.16 9.24
CA ALA A 142 -8.55 6.26 10.19
C ALA A 142 -7.27 7.11 10.05
N PHE A 143 -6.15 6.52 9.64
CA PHE A 143 -4.91 7.25 9.37
C PHE A 143 -5.09 8.25 8.23
N GLY A 144 -5.74 7.85 7.12
CA GLY A 144 -6.02 8.75 5.98
C GLY A 144 -6.92 9.92 6.40
N ILE A 145 -7.98 9.64 7.17
CA ILE A 145 -8.87 10.68 7.69
C ILE A 145 -8.10 11.66 8.61
N PHE A 146 -7.26 11.13 9.50
CA PHE A 146 -6.43 11.94 10.39
C PHE A 146 -5.47 12.85 9.61
N LEU A 147 -4.71 12.26 8.68
CA LEU A 147 -3.71 12.94 7.87
C LEU A 147 -4.34 14.09 7.07
N LEU A 148 -5.42 13.79 6.35
CA LEU A 148 -6.06 14.80 5.51
C LEU A 148 -6.81 15.86 6.33
N ARG A 149 -7.38 15.48 7.48
CA ARG A 149 -7.95 16.47 8.41
C ARG A 149 -6.87 17.43 8.91
N ALA A 150 -5.71 16.93 9.31
CA ALA A 150 -4.60 17.78 9.73
C ALA A 150 -4.18 18.73 8.59
N ALA A 151 -4.08 18.23 7.36
CA ALA A 151 -3.77 19.04 6.19
C ALA A 151 -4.82 20.11 5.91
N PHE A 152 -6.12 19.78 5.98
CA PHE A 152 -7.16 20.81 5.83
C PHE A 152 -7.03 21.89 6.90
N LEU A 153 -6.71 21.57 8.14
CA LEU A 153 -6.59 22.53 9.24
C LEU A 153 -5.45 23.54 9.06
N THR A 154 -4.43 23.26 8.25
CA THR A 154 -3.32 24.21 7.97
C THR A 154 -3.73 25.34 7.03
N ILE A 155 -4.82 25.18 6.27
CA ILE A 155 -5.27 26.20 5.35
C ILE A 155 -6.00 27.31 6.11
N PRO A 156 -5.66 28.61 5.94
CA PRO A 156 -6.37 29.73 6.55
C PRO A 156 -7.85 29.77 6.17
N ARG A 157 -8.73 30.10 7.12
CA ARG A 157 -10.19 30.15 6.88
C ARG A 157 -10.60 31.31 5.97
N GLU A 158 -9.80 32.35 5.91
CA GLU A 158 -9.97 33.55 5.08
C GLU A 158 -10.08 33.19 3.59
N ILE A 159 -9.36 32.15 3.16
CA ILE A 159 -9.42 31.63 1.78
C ILE A 159 -10.81 31.08 1.45
N GLU A 160 -11.43 30.36 2.38
CA GLU A 160 -12.78 29.83 2.20
C GLU A 160 -13.82 30.96 2.24
N GLN A 161 -13.66 31.93 3.15
CA GLN A 161 -14.54 33.08 3.27
C GLN A 161 -14.53 33.92 1.99
N SER A 162 -13.37 34.17 1.41
CA SER A 162 -13.24 34.90 0.11
C SER A 162 -13.97 34.13 -1.01
N ALA A 163 -13.82 32.80 -1.07
CA ALA A 163 -14.49 31.98 -2.07
C ALA A 163 -16.02 31.98 -1.91
N VAL A 164 -16.54 32.09 -0.67
CA VAL A 164 -17.98 32.25 -0.43
C VAL A 164 -18.46 33.62 -0.94
N ILE A 165 -17.70 34.71 -0.75
CA ILE A 165 -18.00 36.04 -1.28
C ILE A 165 -18.03 36.00 -2.80
N ASP A 166 -17.11 35.22 -3.44
CA ASP A 166 -17.08 35.01 -4.88
C ASP A 166 -18.20 34.10 -5.42
N GLY A 167 -19.13 33.68 -4.55
CA GLY A 167 -20.30 32.87 -4.93
C GLY A 167 -20.04 31.35 -5.04
N CYS A 168 -18.89 30.85 -4.55
CA CYS A 168 -18.60 29.43 -4.57
C CYS A 168 -19.48 28.66 -3.56
N ASN A 169 -20.06 27.54 -3.99
CA ASN A 169 -20.71 26.62 -3.09
C ASN A 169 -19.71 25.69 -2.36
N SER A 170 -20.14 25.03 -1.29
CA SER A 170 -19.27 24.16 -0.47
C SER A 170 -18.56 23.06 -1.28
N TRP A 171 -19.21 22.50 -2.30
CA TRP A 171 -18.60 21.49 -3.17
C TRP A 171 -17.51 22.06 -4.07
N GLN A 172 -17.70 23.28 -4.58
CA GLN A 172 -16.68 23.99 -5.37
C GLN A 172 -15.49 24.38 -4.48
N ILE A 173 -15.74 24.86 -3.26
CA ILE A 173 -14.68 25.15 -2.28
C ILE A 173 -13.87 23.88 -1.99
N PHE A 174 -14.53 22.77 -1.69
CA PHE A 174 -13.87 21.48 -1.43
C PHE A 174 -13.04 21.03 -2.62
N THR A 175 -13.66 20.92 -3.82
CA THR A 175 -13.01 20.27 -4.98
C THR A 175 -12.03 21.17 -5.73
N LYS A 176 -12.37 22.46 -5.90
CA LYS A 176 -11.57 23.39 -6.73
C LYS A 176 -10.54 24.19 -5.92
N LEU A 177 -10.75 24.35 -4.62
CA LEU A 177 -9.89 25.17 -3.78
C LEU A 177 -9.09 24.33 -2.79
N LEU A 178 -9.75 23.62 -1.87
CA LEU A 178 -9.08 22.96 -0.76
C LEU A 178 -8.34 21.68 -1.16
N LEU A 179 -8.93 20.80 -1.97
CA LEU A 179 -8.24 19.58 -2.44
C LEU A 179 -6.94 19.88 -3.22
N PRO A 180 -6.90 20.84 -4.14
CA PRO A 180 -5.64 21.22 -4.79
C PRO A 180 -4.57 21.73 -3.83
N MET A 181 -4.97 22.42 -2.75
CA MET A 181 -4.01 22.98 -1.77
C MET A 181 -3.35 21.88 -0.91
N ILE A 182 -4.03 20.76 -0.68
CA ILE A 182 -3.49 19.63 0.09
C ILE A 182 -2.92 18.50 -0.79
N LYS A 183 -2.63 18.76 -2.07
CA LYS A 183 -2.06 17.77 -2.99
C LYS A 183 -0.86 16.98 -2.40
N PRO A 184 0.10 17.62 -1.69
CA PRO A 184 1.19 16.88 -1.08
C PRO A 184 0.71 15.83 -0.06
N SER A 185 -0.29 16.16 0.75
CA SER A 185 -0.85 15.22 1.74
C SER A 185 -1.69 14.12 1.09
N LEU A 186 -2.39 14.41 -0.02
CA LEU A 186 -3.08 13.40 -0.83
C LEU A 186 -2.08 12.42 -1.45
N ALA A 187 -0.97 12.92 -2.00
CA ALA A 187 0.09 12.09 -2.55
C ALA A 187 0.75 11.22 -1.48
N LEU A 188 0.99 11.78 -0.29
CA LEU A 188 1.53 11.03 0.85
C LEU A 188 0.60 9.87 1.25
N LEU A 189 -0.71 10.14 1.39
CA LEU A 189 -1.70 9.10 1.67
C LEU A 189 -1.72 8.03 0.57
N ALA A 190 -1.69 8.45 -0.71
CA ALA A 190 -1.67 7.54 -1.84
C ALA A 190 -0.46 6.59 -1.80
N ILE A 191 0.74 7.12 -1.47
CA ILE A 191 1.98 6.33 -1.36
C ILE A 191 1.86 5.29 -0.24
N PHE A 192 1.45 5.68 0.96
CA PHE A 192 1.30 4.76 2.07
C PHE A 192 0.26 3.68 1.79
N THR A 193 -0.87 4.06 1.20
CA THR A 193 -1.93 3.11 0.83
C THR A 193 -1.47 2.15 -0.25
N PHE A 194 -0.74 2.64 -1.27
CA PHE A 194 -0.19 1.78 -2.33
C PHE A 194 0.79 0.75 -1.77
N ILE A 195 1.78 1.21 -0.99
CA ILE A 195 2.79 0.32 -0.40
C ILE A 195 2.13 -0.73 0.50
N GLY A 196 1.19 -0.32 1.35
CA GLY A 196 0.44 -1.23 2.22
C GLY A 196 -0.37 -2.26 1.44
N SER A 197 -1.15 -1.81 0.44
CA SER A 197 -1.99 -2.70 -0.36
C SER A 197 -1.19 -3.61 -1.28
N TRP A 198 -0.09 -3.11 -1.88
CA TRP A 198 0.80 -3.92 -2.71
C TRP A 198 1.49 -5.03 -1.94
N GLY A 199 1.94 -4.74 -0.71
CA GLY A 199 2.63 -5.69 0.16
C GLY A 199 1.71 -6.59 0.98
N GLU A 200 0.38 -6.39 0.90
CA GLU A 200 -0.56 -7.16 1.70
C GLU A 200 -0.61 -8.63 1.24
N PHE A 201 -0.34 -9.51 2.18
CA PHE A 201 -0.27 -10.95 1.94
C PHE A 201 -1.36 -11.72 2.69
N LEU A 202 -1.58 -11.38 3.98
CA LEU A 202 -2.45 -12.19 4.85
C LEU A 202 -3.91 -12.17 4.41
N TRP A 203 -4.44 -10.99 4.13
CA TRP A 203 -5.84 -10.86 3.75
C TRP A 203 -6.16 -11.56 2.42
N PRO A 204 -5.40 -11.32 1.32
CA PRO A 204 -5.60 -12.05 0.08
C PRO A 204 -5.44 -13.56 0.22
N SER A 205 -4.51 -14.04 1.05
CA SER A 205 -4.30 -15.49 1.26
C SER A 205 -5.46 -16.19 1.97
N ILE A 206 -6.34 -15.43 2.65
CA ILE A 206 -7.52 -15.97 3.33
C ILE A 206 -8.77 -15.85 2.46
N VAL A 207 -8.90 -14.74 1.72
CA VAL A 207 -10.11 -14.43 0.93
C VAL A 207 -10.12 -15.11 -0.41
N LEU A 208 -8.95 -15.30 -1.03
CA LEU A 208 -8.83 -15.84 -2.38
C LEU A 208 -8.64 -17.35 -2.36
N THR A 209 -9.47 -18.06 -3.12
CA THR A 209 -9.35 -19.49 -3.40
C THR A 209 -8.97 -19.78 -4.85
N ASN A 210 -9.25 -18.82 -5.76
CA ASN A 210 -8.96 -18.93 -7.17
C ASN A 210 -7.57 -18.38 -7.50
N GLU A 211 -6.66 -19.23 -7.95
CA GLU A 211 -5.29 -18.86 -8.30
C GLU A 211 -5.22 -17.72 -9.35
N LYS A 212 -6.22 -17.61 -10.25
CA LYS A 212 -6.25 -16.53 -11.24
C LYS A 212 -6.34 -15.14 -10.64
N LEU A 213 -6.80 -15.02 -9.39
CA LEU A 213 -6.93 -13.75 -8.66
C LEU A 213 -5.80 -13.49 -7.67
N TYR A 214 -4.87 -14.42 -7.50
CA TYR A 214 -3.77 -14.23 -6.55
C TYR A 214 -3.05 -12.93 -6.81
N THR A 215 -2.78 -12.20 -5.72
CA THR A 215 -1.89 -11.07 -5.73
C THR A 215 -0.44 -11.55 -5.79
N LEU A 216 0.47 -10.68 -6.19
CA LEU A 216 1.87 -11.03 -6.37
C LEU A 216 2.52 -11.61 -5.10
N PRO A 217 2.32 -11.06 -3.88
CA PRO A 217 2.83 -11.68 -2.66
C PRO A 217 2.30 -13.09 -2.41
N VAL A 218 1.01 -13.34 -2.65
CA VAL A 218 0.41 -14.69 -2.48
C VAL A 218 0.99 -15.66 -3.51
N GLY A 219 1.09 -15.24 -4.77
CA GLY A 219 1.64 -16.08 -5.82
C GLY A 219 3.11 -16.44 -5.60
N ILE A 220 3.93 -15.51 -5.06
CA ILE A 220 5.33 -15.78 -4.72
C ILE A 220 5.45 -16.72 -3.53
N ASN A 221 4.60 -16.57 -2.52
CA ASN A 221 4.61 -17.48 -1.37
C ASN A 221 4.32 -18.92 -1.79
N ASN A 222 3.47 -19.14 -2.78
CA ASN A 222 3.18 -20.47 -3.30
C ASN A 222 4.38 -21.15 -3.97
N LEU A 223 5.42 -20.39 -4.41
CA LEU A 223 6.67 -20.97 -4.89
C LEU A 223 7.38 -21.80 -3.82
N SER A 224 7.27 -21.41 -2.54
CA SER A 224 7.93 -22.14 -1.45
C SER A 224 7.18 -23.42 -1.06
N SER A 225 5.88 -23.51 -1.34
CA SER A 225 5.04 -24.66 -0.97
C SER A 225 4.89 -25.70 -2.10
N ALA A 226 4.85 -25.25 -3.36
CA ALA A 226 4.53 -26.11 -4.52
C ALA A 226 5.75 -26.79 -5.15
N PHE A 227 6.96 -26.19 -5.03
CA PHE A 227 8.13 -26.64 -5.81
C PHE A 227 9.37 -26.92 -4.94
N SER A 228 9.20 -27.59 -3.79
CA SER A 228 10.29 -27.85 -2.84
C SER A 228 11.23 -26.66 -2.62
N SER A 229 11.42 -26.32 -1.41
CA SER A 229 12.23 -25.26 -0.75
C SER A 229 13.46 -24.69 -1.49
N ASP A 230 13.39 -24.40 -2.80
CA ASP A 230 14.48 -23.65 -3.43
C ASP A 230 14.32 -22.15 -3.13
N TYR A 231 14.95 -21.72 -2.04
CA TYR A 231 14.93 -20.32 -1.61
C TYR A 231 15.50 -19.32 -2.66
N ARG A 232 16.19 -19.81 -3.71
CA ARG A 232 16.63 -18.96 -4.83
C ARG A 232 15.44 -18.46 -5.65
N LEU A 233 14.46 -19.35 -5.87
CA LEU A 233 13.23 -18.99 -6.60
C LEU A 233 12.40 -18.00 -5.78
N VAL A 234 12.27 -18.24 -4.47
CA VAL A 234 11.58 -17.31 -3.57
C VAL A 234 12.28 -15.95 -3.55
N ALA A 235 13.63 -15.93 -3.49
CA ALA A 235 14.42 -14.72 -3.54
C ALA A 235 14.23 -13.98 -4.88
N ALA A 236 14.26 -14.67 -6.01
CA ALA A 236 14.03 -14.07 -7.33
C ALA A 236 12.61 -13.50 -7.45
N GLY A 237 11.58 -14.23 -7.02
CA GLY A 237 10.22 -13.76 -6.98
C GLY A 237 10.05 -12.52 -6.08
N SER A 238 10.67 -12.52 -4.90
CA SER A 238 10.64 -11.38 -3.98
C SER A 238 11.30 -10.12 -4.58
N ILE A 239 12.44 -10.27 -5.29
CA ILE A 239 13.06 -9.16 -6.02
C ILE A 239 12.11 -8.61 -7.08
N ILE A 240 11.45 -9.47 -7.86
CA ILE A 240 10.44 -9.05 -8.84
C ILE A 240 9.32 -8.25 -8.16
N SER A 241 8.88 -8.67 -6.97
CA SER A 241 7.82 -7.98 -6.22
C SER A 241 8.22 -6.62 -5.67
N ILE A 242 9.50 -6.41 -5.37
CA ILE A 242 10.02 -5.14 -4.85
C ILE A 242 10.10 -4.07 -5.95
N VAL A 243 10.40 -4.45 -7.19
CA VAL A 243 10.63 -3.50 -8.30
C VAL A 243 9.47 -2.52 -8.49
N PRO A 244 8.18 -2.94 -8.55
CA PRO A 244 7.07 -1.99 -8.70
C PRO A 244 6.94 -1.01 -7.54
N ILE A 245 7.22 -1.42 -6.30
CA ILE A 245 7.21 -0.54 -5.13
C ILE A 245 8.27 0.56 -5.28
N VAL A 246 9.49 0.17 -5.65
CA VAL A 246 10.61 1.10 -5.84
C VAL A 246 10.30 2.07 -6.98
N VAL A 247 9.81 1.59 -8.11
CA VAL A 247 9.41 2.44 -9.25
C VAL A 247 8.32 3.42 -8.85
N PHE A 248 7.28 2.96 -8.15
CA PHE A 248 6.21 3.82 -7.67
C PHE A 248 6.72 4.89 -6.69
N PHE A 249 7.57 4.49 -5.75
CA PHE A 249 8.19 5.42 -4.80
C PHE A 249 9.03 6.48 -5.52
N LEU A 250 9.91 6.08 -6.44
CA LEU A 250 10.74 7.00 -7.21
C LEU A 250 9.92 7.99 -8.06
N ALA A 251 8.78 7.54 -8.61
CA ALA A 251 7.86 8.41 -9.35
C ALA A 251 7.19 9.44 -8.44
N MET A 252 6.91 9.08 -7.18
CA MET A 252 6.18 9.91 -6.22
C MET A 252 7.07 10.70 -5.26
N GLN A 253 8.38 10.42 -5.16
CA GLN A 253 9.31 11.02 -4.18
C GLN A 253 9.34 12.56 -4.19
N LYS A 254 9.13 13.18 -5.35
CA LYS A 254 9.08 14.66 -5.47
C LYS A 254 8.01 15.31 -4.56
N TYR A 255 6.91 14.61 -4.33
CA TYR A 255 5.85 15.09 -3.44
C TYR A 255 6.20 14.94 -1.95
N PHE A 256 7.15 14.08 -1.62
CA PHE A 256 7.67 13.91 -0.26
C PHE A 256 8.61 15.05 0.14
N ILE A 257 9.49 15.46 -0.78
CA ILE A 257 10.54 16.44 -0.51
C ILE A 257 9.94 17.84 -0.33
N GLN A 258 8.88 18.17 -1.06
CA GLN A 258 8.21 19.47 -0.93
C GLN A 258 7.62 19.71 0.48
N ASN A 259 7.08 18.65 1.12
CA ASN A 259 6.50 18.76 2.48
C ASN A 259 7.55 18.96 3.58
N SER A 260 8.80 18.49 3.40
CA SER A 260 9.84 18.64 4.42
C SER A 260 10.47 20.03 4.42
N ASN A 261 10.43 20.77 3.31
CA ASN A 261 10.98 22.12 3.23
C ASN A 261 10.02 23.19 3.79
N ASP A 262 8.70 22.99 3.70
CA ASP A 262 7.72 23.93 4.25
C ASP A 262 7.68 23.89 5.81
N GLY A 263 8.13 22.78 6.41
CA GLY A 263 8.28 22.64 7.86
C GLY A 263 9.57 23.22 8.44
N ALA A 264 10.61 23.40 7.63
CA ALA A 264 11.94 23.84 8.07
C ALA A 264 12.14 25.37 8.05
N VAL A 265 11.21 26.13 7.49
CA VAL A 265 11.32 27.60 7.35
C VAL A 265 10.58 28.36 8.47
N LYS A 266 10.11 27.69 9.51
CA LYS A 266 9.57 28.31 10.73
C LYS A 266 10.51 28.05 11.89
N GLY A 267 11.71 28.63 11.82
CA GLY A 267 12.67 28.77 12.90
C GLY A 267 13.30 30.13 12.81
#